data_55c0a79af27529dd407977c95c970b44
#
_entry.id   55c0a79af27529dd407977c95c970b44
#
_cell.length_a   1.000
_cell.length_b   1.000
_cell.length_c   1.000
_cell.angle_alpha   90.00
_cell.angle_beta   90.00
_cell.angle_gamma   90.00
#
_symmetry.space_group_name_H-M   'P 1'
#
loop_
_entity.id
_entity.type
_entity.pdbx_description
1 polymer ?
#
loop_
_entity_poly.entity_id
_entity_poly.type
_entity_poly.pdbx_seq_one_letter_code
_entity_poly.pdbx_strand_id
1 'polypeptide(L)'
;MVKHKKIYTTFFNLDISDHILCTMCGQVAVDIHHIQPRGMGGSEKDYIENLAALCRLCHDKAESSSSFNKSVRLVHLSKVLNFLKYQ
;
A
#
# COMPACT_ATOMS: atom_id res chain seq x y z
N MET A 1 -9.83 -10.91 -8.31
CA MET A 1 -8.96 -10.05 -7.49
C MET A 1 -8.28 -9.02 -8.39
N VAL A 2 -8.30 -7.75 -8.01
CA VAL A 2 -7.63 -6.73 -8.80
C VAL A 2 -6.11 -6.90 -8.73
N LYS A 3 -5.44 -6.50 -9.80
CA LYS A 3 -4.02 -6.76 -10.00
C LYS A 3 -3.14 -6.20 -8.88
N HIS A 4 -3.36 -4.95 -8.48
CA HIS A 4 -2.50 -4.33 -7.47
C HIS A 4 -2.66 -4.98 -6.09
N LYS A 5 -3.85 -5.44 -5.75
CA LYS A 5 -4.06 -6.18 -4.50
C LYS A 5 -3.32 -7.51 -4.52
N LYS A 6 -3.33 -8.19 -5.67
CA LYS A 6 -2.61 -9.45 -5.82
C LYS A 6 -1.09 -9.26 -5.68
N ILE A 7 -0.57 -8.18 -6.27
CA ILE A 7 0.85 -7.85 -6.14
C ILE A 7 1.21 -7.66 -4.67
N TYR A 8 0.39 -6.90 -3.93
CA TYR A 8 0.62 -6.64 -2.51
C TYR A 8 0.62 -7.93 -1.69
N THR A 9 -0.42 -8.73 -1.84
CA THR A 9 -0.55 -9.97 -1.04
C THR A 9 0.52 -10.98 -1.40
N THR A 10 0.89 -11.07 -2.65
CA THR A 10 1.95 -11.99 -3.09
C THR A 10 3.30 -11.57 -2.50
N PHE A 11 3.62 -10.28 -2.54
CA PHE A 11 4.89 -9.81 -2.00
C PHE A 11 5.01 -10.09 -0.51
N PHE A 12 3.98 -9.77 0.27
CA PHE A 12 4.00 -9.95 1.70
C PHE A 12 3.60 -11.36 2.14
N ASN A 13 3.42 -12.27 1.19
CA ASN A 13 3.08 -13.68 1.46
C ASN A 13 1.81 -13.80 2.30
N LEU A 14 0.79 -13.05 1.95
CA LEU A 14 -0.49 -13.04 2.66
C LEU A 14 -1.48 -13.98 2.00
N ASP A 15 -2.22 -14.72 2.84
CA ASP A 15 -3.29 -15.59 2.39
C ASP A 15 -4.59 -14.78 2.27
N ILE A 16 -5.56 -15.33 1.56
CA ILE A 16 -6.86 -14.70 1.37
C ILE A 16 -7.59 -14.49 2.70
N SER A 17 -7.30 -15.34 3.69
CA SER A 17 -7.89 -15.23 5.04
C SER A 17 -7.16 -14.24 5.94
N ASP A 18 -5.98 -13.76 5.55
CA ASP A 18 -5.24 -12.83 6.36
C ASP A 18 -5.84 -11.43 6.31
N HIS A 19 -5.85 -10.77 7.48
CA HIS A 19 -6.24 -9.36 7.53
C HIS A 19 -5.07 -8.49 7.09
N ILE A 20 -5.33 -7.60 6.14
CA ILE A 20 -4.33 -6.62 5.73
C ILE A 20 -4.53 -5.40 6.61
N LEU A 21 -3.47 -4.97 7.29
CA LEU A 21 -3.56 -3.84 8.20
C LEU A 21 -3.07 -2.55 7.53
N CYS A 22 -3.69 -1.44 7.91
CA CYS A 22 -3.32 -0.12 7.43
C CYS A 22 -1.86 0.16 7.80
N THR A 23 -1.08 0.57 6.81
CA THR A 23 0.33 0.90 6.99
C THR A 23 0.54 2.04 8.00
N MET A 24 -0.40 2.97 8.08
CA MET A 24 -0.24 4.17 8.91
C MET A 24 -0.82 4.05 10.32
N CYS A 25 -1.98 3.40 10.48
CA CYS A 25 -2.65 3.39 11.78
C CYS A 25 -2.91 2.01 12.36
N GLY A 26 -2.68 0.95 11.61
CA GLY A 26 -2.86 -0.41 12.11
C GLY A 26 -4.28 -0.94 12.08
N GLN A 27 -5.27 -0.12 11.70
CA GLN A 27 -6.65 -0.59 11.51
C GLN A 27 -6.71 -1.50 10.29
N VAL A 28 -7.80 -2.24 10.14
CA VAL A 28 -7.95 -3.08 8.95
C VAL A 28 -7.98 -2.20 7.72
N ALA A 29 -7.13 -2.52 6.74
CA ALA A 29 -7.07 -1.76 5.49
C ALA A 29 -8.26 -2.12 4.61
N VAL A 30 -8.73 -1.15 3.84
CA VAL A 30 -9.82 -1.37 2.90
C VAL A 30 -9.37 -1.20 1.45
N ASP A 31 -8.29 -0.46 1.22
CA ASP A 31 -7.78 -0.20 -0.13
C ASP A 31 -6.28 -0.41 -0.22
N ILE A 32 -5.83 -0.80 -1.41
CA ILE A 32 -4.41 -0.74 -1.76
C ILE A 32 -4.23 0.55 -2.54
N HIS A 33 -3.57 1.51 -1.91
CA HIS A 33 -3.40 2.87 -2.41
C HIS A 33 -2.18 2.98 -3.31
N HIS A 34 -2.36 3.60 -4.48
CA HIS A 34 -1.22 3.97 -5.33
C HIS A 34 -0.66 5.28 -4.80
N ILE A 35 0.53 5.24 -4.19
CA ILE A 35 1.16 6.43 -3.62
C ILE A 35 1.38 7.46 -4.71
N GLN A 36 1.91 7.02 -5.86
CA GLN A 36 1.94 7.82 -7.06
C GLN A 36 0.79 7.35 -7.95
N PRO A 37 -0.16 8.23 -8.32
CA PRO A 37 -1.36 7.81 -9.05
C PRO A 37 -1.03 7.07 -10.34
N ARG A 38 -1.88 6.09 -10.69
CA ARG A 38 -1.69 5.29 -11.91
C ARG A 38 -1.67 6.13 -13.17
N GLY A 39 -2.50 7.16 -13.23
CA GLY A 39 -2.65 7.96 -14.44
C GLY A 39 -3.26 7.15 -15.57
N MET A 40 -3.10 7.62 -16.79
CA MET A 40 -3.70 6.97 -17.97
C MET A 40 -2.91 5.76 -18.44
N GLY A 41 -1.67 5.62 -18.02
CA GLY A 41 -0.82 4.51 -18.43
C GLY A 41 -1.13 3.17 -17.78
N GLY A 42 -1.94 3.17 -16.75
CA GLY A 42 -2.38 1.94 -16.11
C GLY A 42 -1.30 1.27 -15.28
N SER A 43 -0.88 0.07 -15.70
CA SER A 43 -0.10 -0.82 -14.87
C SER A 43 1.35 -0.40 -14.61
N GLU A 44 1.83 0.67 -15.21
CA GLU A 44 3.21 1.14 -14.96
C GLU A 44 3.47 1.49 -13.51
N LYS A 45 2.41 1.82 -12.75
CA LYS A 45 2.52 2.18 -11.33
C LYS A 45 2.20 1.02 -10.40
N ASP A 46 1.98 -0.16 -10.94
CA ASP A 46 1.64 -1.35 -10.15
C ASP A 46 2.90 -2.11 -9.74
N TYR A 47 3.68 -1.53 -8.83
CA TYR A 47 4.84 -2.19 -8.24
C TYR A 47 4.79 -1.99 -6.73
N ILE A 48 5.39 -2.93 -5.99
CA ILE A 48 5.20 -3.01 -4.54
C ILE A 48 5.59 -1.72 -3.81
N GLU A 49 6.63 -1.04 -4.27
CA GLU A 49 7.08 0.20 -3.61
C GLU A 49 6.05 1.33 -3.71
N ASN A 50 5.09 1.20 -4.64
CA ASN A 50 4.05 2.20 -4.85
C ASN A 50 2.68 1.80 -4.30
N LEU A 51 2.58 0.63 -3.68
CA LEU A 51 1.29 0.06 -3.25
C LEU A 51 1.25 -0.09 -1.74
N ALA A 52 0.55 0.82 -1.07
CA ALA A 52 0.41 0.80 0.39
C ALA A 52 -1.02 0.44 0.79
N ALA A 53 -1.16 -0.43 1.79
CA ALA A 53 -2.48 -0.77 2.31
C ALA A 53 -2.94 0.33 3.27
N LEU A 54 -4.13 0.87 3.07
CA LEU A 54 -4.65 1.95 3.91
C LEU A 54 -6.11 1.70 4.29
N CYS A 55 -6.48 2.09 5.51
CA CYS A 55 -7.87 2.16 5.89
C CYS A 55 -8.52 3.36 5.20
N ARG A 56 -9.86 3.46 5.30
CA ARG A 56 -10.58 4.52 4.60
C ARG A 56 -10.10 5.92 5.01
N LEU A 57 -9.94 6.15 6.30
CA LEU A 57 -9.52 7.47 6.79
C LEU A 57 -8.13 7.85 6.29
N CYS A 58 -7.18 6.92 6.37
CA CYS A 58 -5.82 7.19 5.91
C CYS A 58 -5.75 7.34 4.39
N HIS A 59 -6.56 6.57 3.66
CA HIS A 59 -6.64 6.70 2.21
C HIS A 59 -7.15 8.09 1.82
N ASP A 60 -8.23 8.54 2.48
CA ASP A 60 -8.78 9.87 2.21
C ASP A 60 -7.77 10.97 2.53
N LYS A 61 -7.03 10.82 3.63
CA LYS A 61 -5.97 11.77 3.99
C LYS A 61 -4.86 11.81 2.94
N ALA A 62 -4.44 10.65 2.45
CA ALA A 62 -3.39 10.56 1.45
C ALA A 62 -3.82 11.21 0.14
N GLU A 63 -5.10 11.04 -0.23
CA GLU A 63 -5.64 11.65 -1.45
C GLU A 63 -5.76 13.16 -1.34
N SER A 64 -5.99 13.68 -0.14
CA SER A 64 -6.24 15.11 0.06
C SER A 64 -5.02 15.89 0.56
N SER A 65 -3.96 15.22 1.00
CA SER A 65 -2.77 15.86 1.55
C SER A 65 -1.50 15.26 0.98
N SER A 66 -0.76 16.05 0.21
CA SER A 66 0.49 15.58 -0.38
C SER A 66 1.55 15.30 0.70
N SER A 67 1.55 16.04 1.79
CA SER A 67 2.51 15.79 2.88
C SER A 67 2.20 14.47 3.59
N PHE A 68 0.91 14.16 3.80
CA PHE A 68 0.54 12.88 4.39
C PHE A 68 0.91 11.74 3.45
N ASN A 69 0.67 11.92 2.15
CA ASN A 69 1.02 10.90 1.16
C ASN A 69 2.53 10.65 1.10
N LYS A 70 3.34 11.68 1.29
CA LYS A 70 4.80 11.50 1.39
C LYS A 70 5.17 10.68 2.62
N SER A 71 4.48 10.88 3.73
CA SER A 71 4.67 10.08 4.94
C SER A 71 4.28 8.63 4.70
N VAL A 72 3.19 8.39 3.98
CA VAL A 72 2.78 7.04 3.59
C VAL A 72 3.90 6.35 2.82
N ARG A 73 4.51 7.06 1.88
CA ARG A 73 5.62 6.50 1.10
C ARG A 73 6.79 6.08 1.99
N LEU A 74 7.19 6.95 2.91
CA LEU A 74 8.32 6.65 3.79
C LEU A 74 8.05 5.45 4.69
N VAL A 75 6.87 5.41 5.29
CA VAL A 75 6.51 4.28 6.17
C VAL A 75 6.40 2.99 5.37
N HIS A 76 5.79 3.06 4.18
CA HIS A 76 5.63 1.88 3.34
C HIS A 76 6.97 1.33 2.86
N LEU A 77 7.88 2.20 2.42
CA LEU A 77 9.22 1.76 1.98
C LEU A 77 9.97 1.11 3.12
N SER A 78 9.84 1.65 4.33
CA SER A 78 10.43 1.06 5.53
C SER A 78 9.87 -0.34 5.77
N LYS A 79 8.56 -0.51 5.62
CA LYS A 79 7.90 -1.80 5.77
C LYS A 79 8.40 -2.82 4.75
N VAL A 80 8.53 -2.40 3.48
CA VAL A 80 9.04 -3.27 2.42
C VAL A 80 10.48 -3.72 2.72
N LEU A 81 11.33 -2.78 3.11
CA LEU A 81 12.73 -3.07 3.43
C LEU A 81 12.84 -4.01 4.62
N ASN A 82 12.05 -3.78 5.67
CA ASN A 82 12.04 -4.65 6.84
C ASN A 82 11.58 -6.06 6.50
N PHE A 83 10.57 -6.17 5.64
CA PHE A 83 10.09 -7.48 5.22
C PHE A 83 11.18 -8.24 4.47
N LEU A 84 11.87 -7.58 3.55
CA LEU A 84 12.96 -8.21 2.79
C LEU A 84 14.14 -8.60 3.70
N LYS A 85 14.42 -7.77 4.70
CA LYS A 85 15.54 -8.01 5.61
C LYS A 85 15.36 -9.28 6.45
N TYR A 86 14.11 -9.59 6.81
CA TYR A 86 13.82 -10.72 7.69
C TYR A 86 13.18 -11.91 6.96
N GLN A 87 13.39 -12.00 5.68
CA GLN A 87 12.96 -13.15 4.88
C GLN A 87 13.81 -14.38 5.17
#